data_767aa69b636df8d82f687ce34224a1f3
#
_entry.id   767aa69b636df8d82f687ce34224a1f3
#
_cell.length_a   1.000
_cell.length_b   1.000
_cell.length_c   1.000
_cell.angle_alpha   90.00
_cell.angle_beta   90.00
_cell.angle_gamma   90.00
#
_symmetry.space_group_name_H-M   'P 1'
#
loop_
_entity.id
_entity.type
_entity.pdbx_description
1 polymer ?
#
loop_
_entity_poly.entity_id
_entity_poly.type
_entity_poly.pdbx_seq_one_letter_code
_entity_poly.pdbx_strand_id
1 'polypeptide(L)'
;MPNSESVRERNQKLADRINREAKQNPDSPYAGKFVGIVDGQVMVVAETLRETIERLRLAEPDPAKCCCIEASYDYDQIHDIGATVR
;
A
#
# COMPACT_ATOMS: atom_id res chain seq x y z
N MET A 1 16.46 -21.20 0.06
CA MET A 1 16.16 -20.66 0.02
C MET A 1 15.65 -20.08 0.65
N PRO A 2 15.89 -20.14 0.91
CA PRO A 2 15.29 -19.61 1.82
C PRO A 2 14.46 -18.58 1.57
N ASN A 3 14.58 -17.82 1.07
CA ASN A 3 13.73 -16.84 0.97
C ASN A 3 12.77 -17.00 -0.11
N SER A 4 11.64 -17.50 0.18
CA SER A 4 10.64 -17.69 -0.81
C SER A 4 9.56 -16.65 -0.73
N GLU A 5 9.89 -15.50 -0.20
CA GLU A 5 8.91 -14.41 -0.11
C GLU A 5 8.53 -13.94 -1.49
N SER A 6 7.23 -13.91 -1.77
CA SER A 6 6.73 -13.49 -3.06
C SER A 6 6.69 -11.97 -3.18
N VAL A 7 6.52 -11.49 -4.40
CA VAL A 7 6.32 -10.06 -4.64
C VAL A 7 5.13 -9.56 -3.82
N ARG A 8 4.05 -10.33 -3.80
CA ARG A 8 2.86 -9.94 -3.07
C ARG A 8 3.14 -9.78 -1.58
N GLU A 9 3.91 -10.68 -1.01
CA GLU A 9 4.24 -10.59 0.42
C GLU A 9 5.13 -9.39 0.71
N ARG A 10 6.09 -9.11 -0.15
CA ARG A 10 6.94 -7.94 0.04
C ARG A 10 6.12 -6.66 -0.04
N ASN A 11 5.21 -6.59 -0.99
CA ASN A 11 4.34 -5.43 -1.12
C ASN A 11 3.46 -5.27 0.11
N GLN A 12 2.91 -6.37 0.62
CA GLN A 12 2.03 -6.32 1.78
C GLN A 12 2.77 -5.86 3.03
N LYS A 13 3.98 -6.34 3.23
CA LYS A 13 4.78 -5.92 4.38
C LYS A 13 5.07 -4.43 4.35
N LEU A 14 5.44 -3.93 3.17
CA LEU A 14 5.72 -2.51 3.03
C LEU A 14 4.43 -1.69 3.21
N ALA A 15 3.33 -2.16 2.64
CA ALA A 15 2.05 -1.48 2.78
C ALA A 15 1.63 -1.36 4.24
N ASP A 16 1.80 -2.45 5.00
CA ASP A 16 1.45 -2.43 6.42
C ASP A 16 2.32 -1.44 7.19
N ARG A 17 3.60 -1.38 6.87
CA ARG A 17 4.51 -0.45 7.53
C ARG A 17 4.12 0.99 7.22
N ILE A 18 3.86 1.29 5.96
CA ILE A 18 3.48 2.64 5.55
C ILE A 18 2.16 3.04 6.20
N ASN A 19 1.20 2.13 6.21
CA ASN A 19 -0.09 2.40 6.82
C ASN A 19 0.05 2.72 8.30
N ARG A 20 0.83 1.91 9.01
CA ARG A 20 1.03 2.12 10.44
C ARG A 20 1.71 3.46 10.70
N GLU A 21 2.77 3.75 9.94
CA GLU A 21 3.50 4.99 10.12
C GLU A 21 2.63 6.20 9.83
N ALA A 22 1.86 6.16 8.75
CA ALA A 22 1.03 7.29 8.38
C ALA A 22 -0.09 7.54 9.37
N LYS A 23 -0.63 6.47 9.96
CA LYS A 23 -1.67 6.63 10.97
C LYS A 23 -1.14 7.21 12.27
N GLN A 24 0.09 6.87 12.63
CA GLN A 24 0.68 7.33 13.87
C GLN A 24 1.34 8.69 13.76
N ASN A 25 1.76 9.06 12.56
CA ASN A 25 2.54 10.29 12.37
C ASN A 25 1.94 11.11 11.25
N PRO A 26 1.15 12.14 11.58
CA PRO A 26 0.53 12.99 10.54
C PRO A 26 1.55 13.78 9.73
N ASP A 27 2.81 13.85 10.18
CA ASP A 27 3.86 14.51 9.42
C ASP A 27 4.57 13.57 8.47
N SER A 28 4.19 12.29 8.43
CA SER A 28 4.77 11.34 7.50
C SER A 28 4.58 11.82 6.06
N PRO A 29 5.57 11.62 5.18
CA PRO A 29 5.41 12.00 3.78
C PRO A 29 4.30 11.24 3.07
N TYR A 30 3.84 10.15 3.67
CA TYR A 30 2.75 9.37 3.09
C TYR A 30 1.39 9.72 3.66
N ALA A 31 1.34 10.48 4.76
CA ALA A 31 0.08 10.75 5.44
C ALA A 31 -0.89 11.48 4.51
N GLY A 32 -2.12 10.97 4.42
CA GLY A 32 -3.14 11.57 3.56
C GLY A 32 -2.95 11.29 2.08
N LYS A 33 -1.99 10.44 1.70
CA LYS A 33 -1.69 10.19 0.31
C LYS A 33 -2.03 8.77 -0.09
N PHE A 34 -2.09 8.54 -1.40
CA PHE A 34 -2.17 7.20 -1.95
C PHE A 34 -0.77 6.78 -2.36
N VAL A 35 -0.42 5.55 -2.07
CA VAL A 35 0.93 5.04 -2.29
C VAL A 35 0.88 3.83 -3.19
N GLY A 36 1.67 3.86 -4.26
CA GLY A 36 1.81 2.73 -5.18
C GLY A 36 3.12 2.02 -4.92
N ILE A 37 3.05 0.72 -4.78
CA ILE A 37 4.17 -0.13 -4.42
C ILE A 37 4.42 -1.15 -5.52
N VAL A 38 5.67 -1.34 -5.90
CA VAL A 38 6.07 -2.36 -6.87
C VAL A 38 7.22 -3.15 -6.27
N ASP A 39 7.03 -4.45 -6.15
CA ASP A 39 8.06 -5.39 -5.70
C ASP A 39 8.75 -4.91 -4.42
N GLY A 40 7.94 -4.50 -3.45
CA GLY A 40 8.46 -4.10 -2.14
C GLY A 40 9.08 -2.72 -2.09
N GLN A 41 8.83 -1.89 -3.10
CA GLN A 41 9.38 -0.54 -3.15
C GLN A 41 8.29 0.46 -3.46
N VAL A 42 8.38 1.64 -2.83
CA VAL A 42 7.46 2.74 -3.12
C VAL A 42 7.83 3.33 -4.47
N MET A 43 6.91 3.29 -5.40
CA MET A 43 7.14 3.84 -6.73
C MET A 43 6.35 5.11 -6.99
N VAL A 44 5.20 5.28 -6.32
CA VAL A 44 4.32 6.42 -6.57
C VAL A 44 3.76 6.90 -5.25
N VAL A 45 3.72 8.22 -5.07
CA VAL A 45 2.97 8.85 -3.98
C VAL A 45 2.16 9.95 -4.62
N ALA A 46 0.85 9.88 -4.52
CA ALA A 46 -0.04 10.84 -5.16
C ALA A 46 -1.21 11.17 -4.28
N GLU A 47 -1.94 12.22 -4.65
CA GLU A 47 -3.05 12.69 -3.83
C GLU A 47 -4.37 12.05 -4.18
N THR A 48 -4.45 11.35 -5.32
CA THR A 48 -5.67 10.65 -5.71
C THR A 48 -5.34 9.23 -6.12
N LEU A 49 -6.33 8.36 -5.94
CA LEU A 49 -6.19 6.97 -6.35
C LEU A 49 -5.98 6.86 -7.86
N ARG A 50 -6.71 7.65 -8.62
CA ARG A 50 -6.62 7.63 -10.07
C ARG A 50 -5.21 7.93 -10.55
N GLU A 51 -4.61 8.98 -10.02
CA GLU A 51 -3.26 9.36 -10.39
C GLU A 51 -2.27 8.29 -10.03
N THR A 52 -2.44 7.69 -8.85
CA THR A 52 -1.57 6.62 -8.39
C THR A 52 -1.62 5.44 -9.33
N ILE A 53 -2.82 5.04 -9.73
CA ILE A 53 -2.99 3.89 -10.61
C ILE A 53 -2.39 4.17 -11.99
N GLU A 54 -2.61 5.36 -12.51
CA GLU A 54 -2.07 5.72 -13.81
C GLU A 54 -0.55 5.67 -13.82
N ARG A 55 0.06 6.20 -12.77
CA ARG A 55 1.52 6.20 -12.68
C ARG A 55 2.07 4.81 -12.44
N LEU A 56 1.35 4.00 -11.64
CA LEU A 56 1.78 2.62 -11.43
C LEU A 56 1.80 1.82 -12.73
N ARG A 57 0.79 2.01 -13.56
CA ARG A 57 0.74 1.29 -14.83
C ARG A 57 1.90 1.64 -15.73
N LEU A 58 2.35 2.88 -15.66
CA LEU A 58 3.52 3.29 -16.44
C LEU A 58 4.80 2.70 -15.88
N ALA A 59 4.89 2.59 -14.55
CA ALA A 59 6.08 2.05 -13.91
C ALA A 59 6.14 0.54 -14.00
N GLU A 60 4.98 -0.13 -13.88
CA GLU A 60 4.91 -1.59 -13.93
C GLU A 60 3.57 -1.99 -14.52
N PRO A 61 3.55 -2.44 -15.78
CA PRO A 61 2.29 -2.83 -16.42
C PRO A 61 1.65 -4.08 -15.84
N ASP A 62 2.42 -4.92 -15.15
CA ASP A 62 1.88 -6.16 -14.60
C ASP A 62 1.21 -5.89 -13.26
N PRO A 63 -0.15 -5.95 -13.18
CA PRO A 63 -0.84 -5.63 -11.93
C PRO A 63 -0.53 -6.61 -10.81
N ALA A 64 -0.05 -7.80 -11.12
CA ALA A 64 0.28 -8.77 -10.09
C ALA A 64 1.50 -8.33 -9.26
N LYS A 65 2.29 -7.41 -9.78
CA LYS A 65 3.47 -6.91 -9.09
C LYS A 65 3.22 -5.61 -8.36
N CYS A 66 2.03 -5.05 -8.48
CA CYS A 66 1.69 -3.75 -7.94
C CYS A 66 0.77 -3.85 -6.74
N CYS A 67 0.86 -2.85 -5.86
CA CYS A 67 -0.05 -2.70 -4.74
C CYS A 67 -0.31 -1.22 -4.55
N CYS A 68 -1.55 -0.85 -4.28
CA CYS A 68 -1.90 0.53 -4.04
C CYS A 68 -2.68 0.64 -2.75
N ILE A 69 -2.28 1.55 -1.88
CA ILE A 69 -2.97 1.75 -0.61
C ILE A 69 -3.22 3.22 -0.35
N GLU A 70 -4.23 3.48 0.45
CA GLU A 70 -4.46 4.81 1.02
C GLU A 70 -3.74 4.82 2.36
N ALA A 71 -2.64 5.54 2.45
CA ALA A 71 -1.68 5.36 3.53
C ALA A 71 -2.28 5.58 4.92
N SER A 72 -3.16 6.57 5.07
CA SER A 72 -3.73 6.88 6.38
C SER A 72 -5.06 6.20 6.67
N TYR A 73 -5.55 5.35 5.76
CA TYR A 73 -6.83 4.71 5.95
C TYR A 73 -6.74 3.68 7.07
N ASP A 74 -7.83 3.53 7.81
CA ASP A 74 -7.83 2.62 8.95
C ASP A 74 -8.22 1.21 8.50
N TYR A 75 -7.25 0.48 7.99
CA TYR A 75 -7.48 -0.88 7.53
C TYR A 75 -7.77 -1.84 8.68
N ASP A 76 -7.27 -1.51 9.88
CA ASP A 76 -7.58 -2.32 11.05
C ASP A 76 -9.06 -2.28 11.37
N GLN A 77 -9.68 -1.12 11.23
CA GLN A 77 -11.10 -0.98 11.47
C GLN A 77 -11.91 -1.80 10.46
N ILE A 78 -11.49 -1.80 9.20
CA ILE A 78 -12.16 -2.61 8.20
C ILE A 78 -12.05 -4.08 8.55
N HIS A 79 -10.87 -4.50 8.99
CA HIS A 79 -10.65 -5.88 9.36
C HIS A 79 -11.58 -6.27 10.51
N ASP A 80 -11.71 -5.42 11.50
CA ASP A 80 -12.60 -5.67 12.63
C ASP A 80 -14.04 -5.78 12.18
N ILE A 81 -14.47 -4.91 11.29
CA ILE A 81 -15.82 -4.96 10.76
C ILE A 81 -16.06 -6.27 10.04
N GLY A 82 -15.10 -6.69 9.24
CA GLY A 82 -15.22 -7.95 8.53
C GLY A 82 -15.32 -9.13 9.47
N ALA A 83 -14.57 -9.10 10.57
CA ALA A 83 -14.64 -10.16 11.56
C ALA A 83 -15.99 -10.17 12.25
N THR A 84 -16.59 -9.02 12.46
CA THR A 84 -17.84 -8.90 13.17
C THR A 84 -19.03 -9.37 12.35
N VAL A 85 -18.94 -9.21 11.06
CA VAL A 85 -20.06 -9.51 10.18
C VAL A 85 -20.37 -11.00 10.13
N ARG A 86 -19.41 -11.85 10.33
CA ARG A 86 -19.67 -13.27 10.31
C ARG A 86 -20.46 -13.76 11.48
#